data_dcfdad937c7ade743b104c3ac5c0b305
#
_entry.id   dcfdad937c7ade743b104c3ac5c0b305
#
_cell.length_a   1.000
_cell.length_b   1.000
_cell.length_c   1.000
_cell.angle_alpha   90.00
_cell.angle_beta   90.00
_cell.angle_gamma   90.00
#
_symmetry.space_group_name_H-M   'P 1'
#
loop_
_entity.id
_entity.type
_entity.pdbx_description
1 polymer ?
#
loop_
_entity_poly.entity_id
_entity_poly.type
_entity_poly.pdbx_seq_one_letter_code
_entity_poly.pdbx_strand_id
1 'polypeptide(L)'
;HPQVRPAVISGRGLADLRQRVGIEGVDYVGNHGLELGIDGRRETHPDAETAEPKIEEICEELGRRLVDIEGTVVENKGVTATIHYRMVDREAVETVREHVFDAVAERGDEEVEIHDGKESLELRPAADWDKGSAIAQLQEHVDGWQPLYIGDDTTDEAAFEAITPNGITVHVGDNHETVADYRVRSPAEAEVFIRWLVTDGLALLAADAE
;
A
#
# COMPACT_ATOMS: atom_id res chain seq x y z
N HIS A 1 -20.97 9.92 4.93
CA HIS A 1 -21.33 11.21 5.50
C HIS A 1 -20.87 12.31 4.52
N PRO A 2 -21.68 13.36 4.25
CA PRO A 2 -21.34 14.35 3.21
C PRO A 2 -20.09 15.21 3.52
N GLN A 3 -19.63 15.20 4.77
CA GLN A 3 -18.42 15.88 5.24
C GLN A 3 -17.20 14.94 5.31
N VAL A 4 -17.28 13.74 4.77
CA VAL A 4 -16.17 12.77 4.78
C VAL A 4 -15.99 12.22 3.38
N ARG A 5 -14.76 12.25 2.88
CA ARG A 5 -14.32 11.56 1.69
C ARG A 5 -13.41 10.41 2.11
N PRO A 6 -13.90 9.18 2.17
CA PRO A 6 -13.10 8.04 2.60
C PRO A 6 -12.17 7.57 1.50
N ALA A 7 -10.96 7.15 1.88
CA ALA A 7 -10.01 6.49 1.00
C ALA A 7 -9.45 5.24 1.68
N VAL A 8 -9.11 4.22 0.91
CA VAL A 8 -8.43 3.01 1.39
C VAL A 8 -7.11 2.87 0.66
N ILE A 9 -6.01 2.80 1.43
CA ILE A 9 -4.63 2.69 0.93
C ILE A 9 -4.06 1.33 1.31
N SER A 10 -3.43 0.63 0.34
CA SER A 10 -2.91 -0.71 0.55
C SER A 10 -1.75 -1.04 -0.39
N GLY A 11 -0.88 -1.99 0.01
CA GLY A 11 0.10 -2.63 -0.87
C GLY A 11 -0.49 -3.65 -1.85
N ARG A 12 -1.81 -3.87 -1.83
CA ARG A 12 -2.52 -4.70 -2.80
C ARG A 12 -2.68 -3.97 -4.12
N GLY A 13 -2.73 -4.71 -5.24
CA GLY A 13 -3.12 -4.14 -6.52
C GLY A 13 -4.52 -3.50 -6.44
N LEU A 14 -4.71 -2.40 -7.15
CA LEU A 14 -5.94 -1.60 -7.09
C LEU A 14 -7.22 -2.40 -7.39
N ALA A 15 -7.15 -3.34 -8.34
CA ALA A 15 -8.29 -4.18 -8.71
C ALA A 15 -8.69 -5.16 -7.58
N ASP A 16 -7.70 -5.84 -6.96
CA ASP A 16 -7.94 -6.73 -5.82
C ASP A 16 -8.47 -5.95 -4.61
N LEU A 17 -7.90 -4.78 -4.34
CA LEU A 17 -8.34 -3.90 -3.26
C LEU A 17 -9.81 -3.49 -3.41
N ARG A 18 -10.20 -3.04 -4.60
CA ARG A 18 -11.60 -2.69 -4.91
C ARG A 18 -12.55 -3.88 -4.76
N GLN A 19 -12.14 -5.05 -5.23
CA GLN A 19 -12.96 -6.25 -5.12
C GLN A 19 -13.18 -6.67 -3.66
N ARG A 20 -12.15 -6.56 -2.82
CA ARG A 20 -12.22 -6.96 -1.40
C ARG A 20 -13.03 -6.00 -0.55
N VAL A 21 -12.84 -4.72 -0.73
CA VAL A 21 -13.56 -3.68 0.04
C VAL A 21 -14.98 -3.50 -0.48
N GLY A 22 -15.18 -3.39 -1.77
CA GLY A 22 -16.49 -3.40 -2.42
C GLY A 22 -17.43 -2.25 -2.02
N ILE A 23 -16.91 -1.12 -1.57
CA ILE A 23 -17.70 0.04 -1.14
C ILE A 23 -17.67 1.11 -2.23
N GLU A 24 -18.84 1.57 -2.65
CA GLU A 24 -18.99 2.69 -3.59
C GLU A 24 -18.74 4.03 -2.90
N GLY A 25 -18.23 5.01 -3.64
CA GLY A 25 -17.96 6.35 -3.11
C GLY A 25 -16.73 6.43 -2.21
N VAL A 26 -15.83 5.44 -2.29
CA VAL A 26 -14.53 5.41 -1.62
C VAL A 26 -13.44 5.55 -2.67
N ASP A 27 -12.44 6.35 -2.41
CA ASP A 27 -11.22 6.38 -3.19
C ASP A 27 -10.31 5.21 -2.79
N TYR A 28 -9.61 4.65 -3.76
CA TYR A 28 -8.74 3.49 -3.56
C TYR A 28 -7.33 3.78 -4.02
N VAL A 29 -6.36 3.47 -3.19
CA VAL A 29 -4.94 3.62 -3.48
C VAL A 29 -4.27 2.25 -3.35
N GLY A 30 -3.84 1.70 -4.47
CA GLY A 30 -3.22 0.37 -4.57
C GLY A 30 -1.72 0.42 -4.75
N ASN A 31 -1.08 -0.76 -4.65
CA ASN A 31 0.34 -0.94 -4.91
C ASN A 31 1.23 0.11 -4.21
N HIS A 32 1.01 0.31 -2.89
CA HIS A 32 1.75 1.28 -2.06
C HIS A 32 1.67 2.74 -2.54
N GLY A 33 0.60 3.09 -3.28
CA GLY A 33 0.43 4.44 -3.80
C GLY A 33 0.66 4.59 -5.31
N LEU A 34 1.18 3.57 -5.97
CA LEU A 34 1.48 3.62 -7.41
C LEU A 34 0.23 3.62 -8.30
N GLU A 35 -0.91 3.22 -7.76
CA GLU A 35 -2.20 3.23 -8.47
C GLU A 35 -3.26 3.96 -7.63
N LEU A 36 -3.87 4.98 -8.20
CA LEU A 36 -4.97 5.72 -7.58
C LEU A 36 -6.28 5.47 -8.34
N GLY A 37 -7.33 5.27 -7.59
CA GLY A 37 -8.69 5.13 -8.11
C GLY A 37 -9.58 6.20 -7.50
N ILE A 38 -9.60 7.39 -8.10
CA ILE A 38 -10.26 8.59 -7.60
C ILE A 38 -11.46 8.91 -8.50
N ASP A 39 -12.62 9.15 -7.92
CA ASP A 39 -13.86 9.49 -8.65
C ASP A 39 -14.16 8.53 -9.81
N GLY A 40 -13.83 7.23 -9.64
CA GLY A 40 -14.03 6.20 -10.66
C GLY A 40 -12.97 6.19 -11.79
N ARG A 41 -12.02 7.09 -11.78
CA ARG A 41 -10.87 7.11 -12.70
C ARG A 41 -9.70 6.36 -12.10
N ARG A 42 -8.90 5.72 -12.95
CA ARG A 42 -7.61 5.12 -12.56
C ARG A 42 -6.49 6.06 -13.03
N GLU A 43 -5.58 6.35 -12.13
CA GLU A 43 -4.32 7.02 -12.41
C GLU A 43 -3.20 6.07 -11.95
N THR A 44 -2.15 5.96 -12.73
CA THR A 44 -0.98 5.13 -12.42
C THR A 44 0.25 6.02 -12.46
N HIS A 45 1.19 5.80 -11.54
CA HIS A 45 2.45 6.54 -11.53
C HIS A 45 3.23 6.27 -12.83
N PRO A 46 3.83 7.28 -13.49
CA PRO A 46 4.52 7.09 -14.78
C PRO A 46 5.62 6.02 -14.76
N ASP A 47 6.43 5.96 -13.69
CA ASP A 47 7.47 4.94 -13.55
C ASP A 47 6.86 3.54 -13.37
N ALA A 48 5.70 3.45 -12.74
CA ALA A 48 4.97 2.18 -12.61
C ALA A 48 4.40 1.72 -13.96
N GLU A 49 3.88 2.62 -14.78
CA GLU A 49 3.45 2.30 -16.16
C GLU A 49 4.63 1.81 -17.01
N THR A 50 5.81 2.41 -16.82
CA THR A 50 7.03 2.03 -17.56
C THR A 50 7.55 0.67 -17.13
N ALA A 51 7.51 0.36 -15.81
CA ALA A 51 8.00 -0.89 -15.26
C ALA A 51 7.01 -2.07 -15.43
N GLU A 52 5.71 -1.84 -15.63
CA GLU A 52 4.68 -2.88 -15.72
C GLU A 52 5.03 -4.00 -16.72
N PRO A 53 5.45 -3.74 -17.98
CA PRO A 53 5.80 -4.80 -18.91
C PRO A 53 6.99 -5.66 -18.45
N LYS A 54 7.98 -5.04 -17.80
CA LYS A 54 9.15 -5.75 -17.27
C LYS A 54 8.79 -6.63 -16.08
N ILE A 55 7.95 -6.12 -15.18
CA ILE A 55 7.43 -6.90 -14.05
C ILE A 55 6.64 -8.11 -14.56
N GLU A 56 5.84 -7.97 -15.61
CA GLU A 56 5.13 -9.08 -16.25
C GLU A 56 6.11 -10.14 -16.78
N GLU A 57 7.14 -9.73 -17.55
CA GLU A 57 8.18 -10.62 -18.09
C GLU A 57 8.95 -11.35 -16.97
N ILE A 58 9.28 -10.64 -15.87
CA ILE A 58 9.95 -11.23 -14.70
C ILE A 58 9.03 -12.26 -14.04
N CYS A 59 7.74 -11.96 -13.85
CA CYS A 59 6.77 -12.89 -13.27
C CYS A 59 6.62 -14.17 -14.10
N GLU A 60 6.56 -14.05 -15.42
CA GLU A 60 6.51 -15.19 -16.34
C GLU A 60 7.77 -16.07 -16.24
N GLU A 61 8.95 -15.43 -16.18
CA GLU A 61 10.22 -16.13 -16.00
C GLU A 61 10.28 -16.87 -14.66
N LEU A 62 9.91 -16.16 -13.57
CA LEU A 62 9.87 -16.76 -12.23
C LEU A 62 8.85 -17.91 -12.14
N GLY A 63 7.71 -17.78 -12.81
CA GLY A 63 6.74 -18.88 -12.91
C GLY A 63 7.33 -20.15 -13.53
N ARG A 64 8.28 -20.01 -14.47
CA ARG A 64 9.01 -21.13 -15.08
C ARG A 64 10.14 -21.67 -14.19
N ARG A 65 10.94 -20.79 -13.58
CA ARG A 65 12.11 -21.19 -12.75
C ARG A 65 11.70 -21.84 -11.43
N LEU A 66 10.57 -21.40 -10.87
CA LEU A 66 10.13 -21.80 -9.53
C LEU A 66 9.07 -22.90 -9.54
N VAL A 67 8.68 -23.42 -10.73
CA VAL A 67 7.60 -24.42 -10.87
C VAL A 67 7.83 -25.69 -10.06
N ASP A 68 9.08 -26.10 -9.90
CA ASP A 68 9.47 -27.32 -9.15
C ASP A 68 9.73 -27.05 -7.65
N ILE A 69 9.64 -25.81 -7.18
CA ILE A 69 9.82 -25.44 -5.77
C ILE A 69 8.44 -25.29 -5.12
N GLU A 70 8.01 -26.36 -4.44
CA GLU A 70 6.71 -26.41 -3.78
C GLU A 70 6.60 -25.32 -2.69
N GLY A 71 5.43 -24.69 -2.62
CA GLY A 71 5.15 -23.63 -1.66
C GLY A 71 5.49 -22.22 -2.13
N THR A 72 6.09 -22.07 -3.31
CA THR A 72 6.35 -20.75 -3.91
C THR A 72 5.10 -20.24 -4.62
N VAL A 73 4.79 -18.95 -4.45
CA VAL A 73 3.69 -18.28 -5.17
C VAL A 73 4.22 -16.97 -5.77
N VAL A 74 4.10 -16.84 -7.08
CA VAL A 74 4.38 -15.58 -7.81
C VAL A 74 3.05 -14.87 -8.02
N GLU A 75 2.86 -13.77 -7.32
CA GLU A 75 1.67 -12.91 -7.40
C GLU A 75 1.99 -11.67 -8.24
N ASN A 76 1.54 -11.64 -9.49
CA ASN A 76 1.59 -10.44 -10.32
C ASN A 76 0.41 -9.52 -9.96
N LYS A 77 0.70 -8.28 -9.58
CA LYS A 77 -0.28 -7.25 -9.20
C LYS A 77 -0.39 -6.13 -10.25
N GLY A 78 0.14 -6.36 -11.46
CA GLY A 78 0.28 -5.37 -12.51
C GLY A 78 1.59 -4.61 -12.37
N VAL A 79 1.53 -3.42 -11.79
CA VAL A 79 2.71 -2.53 -11.64
C VAL A 79 3.68 -2.93 -10.51
N THR A 80 3.35 -3.95 -9.75
CA THR A 80 4.23 -4.60 -8.76
C THR A 80 4.03 -6.10 -8.78
N ALA A 81 4.91 -6.86 -8.13
CA ALA A 81 4.70 -8.29 -7.89
C ALA A 81 5.20 -8.70 -6.50
N THR A 82 4.69 -9.82 -6.00
CA THR A 82 5.18 -10.42 -4.75
C THR A 82 5.47 -11.89 -4.96
N ILE A 83 6.66 -12.31 -4.56
CA ILE A 83 7.08 -13.71 -4.56
C ILE A 83 7.03 -14.21 -3.12
N HIS A 84 6.02 -15.01 -2.80
CA HIS A 84 5.82 -15.58 -1.47
C HIS A 84 6.59 -16.88 -1.34
N TYR A 85 7.35 -17.04 -0.25
CA TYR A 85 8.08 -18.27 0.08
C TYR A 85 7.83 -18.77 1.50
N ARG A 86 6.75 -18.27 2.15
CA ARG A 86 6.37 -18.71 3.51
C ARG A 86 6.16 -20.20 3.64
N MET A 87 5.65 -20.85 2.58
CA MET A 87 5.34 -22.28 2.58
C MET A 87 6.46 -23.12 1.96
N VAL A 88 7.57 -22.50 1.58
CA VAL A 88 8.74 -23.19 1.00
C VAL A 88 9.60 -23.79 2.12
N ASP A 89 10.18 -24.96 1.88
CA ASP A 89 11.16 -25.56 2.78
C ASP A 89 12.34 -24.61 3.01
N ARG A 90 12.77 -24.47 4.27
CA ARG A 90 13.84 -23.54 4.66
C ARG A 90 15.12 -23.68 3.86
N GLU A 91 15.46 -24.93 3.45
CA GLU A 91 16.65 -25.22 2.66
C GLU A 91 16.53 -24.69 1.21
N ALA A 92 15.31 -24.53 0.69
CA ALA A 92 15.04 -24.03 -0.66
C ALA A 92 14.77 -22.51 -0.73
N VAL A 93 14.61 -21.82 0.41
CA VAL A 93 14.32 -20.38 0.42
C VAL A 93 15.42 -19.57 -0.26
N GLU A 94 16.70 -19.89 0.00
CA GLU A 94 17.81 -19.17 -0.63
C GLU A 94 17.80 -19.36 -2.16
N THR A 95 17.49 -20.57 -2.65
CA THR A 95 17.34 -20.83 -4.09
C THR A 95 16.22 -20.00 -4.72
N VAL A 96 15.08 -19.82 -4.01
CA VAL A 96 14.00 -18.93 -4.47
C VAL A 96 14.51 -17.50 -4.59
N ARG A 97 15.21 -17.02 -3.56
CA ARG A 97 15.78 -15.66 -3.55
C ARG A 97 16.77 -15.45 -4.70
N GLU A 98 17.71 -16.39 -4.88
CA GLU A 98 18.67 -16.36 -5.99
C GLU A 98 17.95 -16.25 -7.36
N HIS A 99 16.93 -17.06 -7.60
CA HIS A 99 16.16 -16.99 -8.84
C HIS A 99 15.48 -15.65 -9.05
N VAL A 100 14.98 -15.01 -7.98
CA VAL A 100 14.36 -13.68 -8.08
C VAL A 100 15.41 -12.63 -8.42
N PHE A 101 16.55 -12.61 -7.71
CA PHE A 101 17.63 -11.66 -7.98
C PHE A 101 18.18 -11.81 -9.41
N ASP A 102 18.39 -13.05 -9.86
CA ASP A 102 18.85 -13.33 -11.22
C ASP A 102 17.83 -12.86 -12.28
N ALA A 103 16.54 -13.14 -12.07
CA ALA A 103 15.51 -12.75 -13.02
C ALA A 103 15.39 -11.22 -13.14
N VAL A 104 15.50 -10.50 -12.01
CA VAL A 104 15.52 -9.02 -12.01
C VAL A 104 16.78 -8.48 -12.65
N ALA A 105 17.96 -9.04 -12.35
CA ALA A 105 19.22 -8.62 -12.96
C ALA A 105 19.25 -8.82 -14.49
N GLU A 106 18.57 -9.88 -14.98
CA GLU A 106 18.52 -10.18 -16.40
C GLU A 106 17.51 -9.33 -17.19
N ARG A 107 16.43 -8.85 -16.54
CA ARG A 107 15.26 -8.27 -17.23
C ARG A 107 14.79 -6.92 -16.68
N GLY A 108 15.07 -6.66 -15.40
CA GLY A 108 14.54 -5.50 -14.68
C GLY A 108 15.34 -4.23 -14.91
N ASP A 109 16.59 -4.37 -15.35
CA ASP A 109 17.54 -3.26 -15.48
C ASP A 109 17.52 -2.36 -14.22
N GLU A 110 17.52 -1.03 -14.43
CA GLU A 110 17.42 -0.02 -13.38
C GLU A 110 15.96 0.37 -13.06
N GLU A 111 14.97 -0.27 -13.72
CA GLU A 111 13.56 0.13 -13.60
C GLU A 111 12.78 -0.66 -12.53
N VAL A 112 13.33 -1.78 -12.04
CA VAL A 112 12.69 -2.65 -11.05
C VAL A 112 13.60 -2.90 -9.88
N GLU A 113 13.10 -2.63 -8.68
CA GLU A 113 13.78 -2.88 -7.41
C GLU A 113 13.16 -4.06 -6.65
N ILE A 114 14.00 -4.73 -5.83
CA ILE A 114 13.59 -5.82 -4.95
C ILE A 114 13.54 -5.30 -3.51
N HIS A 115 12.40 -5.47 -2.85
CA HIS A 115 12.22 -5.15 -1.45
C HIS A 115 11.93 -6.40 -0.64
N ASP A 116 12.52 -6.51 0.56
CA ASP A 116 12.22 -7.60 1.48
C ASP A 116 10.87 -7.37 2.16
N GLY A 117 10.00 -8.41 2.11
CA GLY A 117 8.74 -8.48 2.82
C GLY A 117 8.76 -9.54 3.93
N LYS A 118 7.62 -9.79 4.54
CA LYS A 118 7.49 -10.83 5.56
C LYS A 118 7.37 -12.22 4.90
N GLU A 119 8.50 -12.93 4.82
CA GLU A 119 8.63 -14.22 4.10
C GLU A 119 8.19 -14.10 2.62
N SER A 120 8.58 -12.99 1.99
CA SER A 120 8.34 -12.67 0.58
C SER A 120 9.38 -11.69 0.05
N LEU A 121 9.50 -11.61 -1.27
CA LEU A 121 10.19 -10.53 -1.98
C LEU A 121 9.15 -9.76 -2.79
N GLU A 122 9.26 -8.46 -2.80
CA GLU A 122 8.41 -7.58 -3.58
C GLU A 122 9.21 -6.94 -4.71
N LEU A 123 8.68 -7.01 -5.92
CA LEU A 123 9.18 -6.30 -7.09
C LEU A 123 8.40 -5.00 -7.22
N ARG A 124 9.10 -3.88 -7.24
CA ARG A 124 8.51 -2.55 -7.36
C ARG A 124 9.22 -1.76 -8.45
N PRO A 125 8.54 -0.81 -9.11
CA PRO A 125 9.23 0.18 -9.92
C PRO A 125 10.30 0.90 -9.10
N ALA A 126 11.44 1.19 -9.71
CA ALA A 126 12.51 2.01 -9.13
C ALA A 126 12.06 3.49 -9.11
N ALA A 127 11.14 3.82 -8.24
CA ALA A 127 10.56 5.14 -8.08
C ALA A 127 10.74 5.61 -6.63
N ASP A 128 11.13 6.87 -6.45
CA ASP A 128 11.12 7.52 -5.12
C ASP A 128 9.67 7.87 -4.75
N TRP A 129 8.90 6.83 -4.43
CA TRP A 129 7.46 6.89 -4.22
C TRP A 129 7.02 5.97 -3.08
N ASP A 130 6.22 6.52 -2.18
CA ASP A 130 5.69 5.83 -1.01
C ASP A 130 4.24 6.22 -0.71
N LYS A 131 3.70 5.74 0.42
CA LYS A 131 2.34 6.09 0.85
C LYS A 131 2.19 7.59 1.18
N GLY A 132 3.24 8.26 1.62
CA GLY A 132 3.24 9.69 1.87
C GLY A 132 3.08 10.48 0.58
N SER A 133 3.83 10.13 -0.45
CA SER A 133 3.73 10.70 -1.79
C SER A 133 2.33 10.52 -2.38
N ALA A 134 1.75 9.33 -2.22
CA ALA A 134 0.39 9.05 -2.67
C ALA A 134 -0.67 9.89 -1.93
N ILE A 135 -0.49 10.12 -0.63
CA ILE A 135 -1.39 10.98 0.14
C ILE A 135 -1.26 12.44 -0.31
N ALA A 136 -0.05 12.92 -0.55
CA ALA A 136 0.16 14.27 -1.07
C ALA A 136 -0.57 14.46 -2.41
N GLN A 137 -0.46 13.51 -3.32
CA GLN A 137 -1.20 13.52 -4.58
C GLN A 137 -2.73 13.45 -4.35
N LEU A 138 -3.19 12.61 -3.44
CA LEU A 138 -4.63 12.52 -3.12
C LEU A 138 -5.16 13.84 -2.56
N GLN A 139 -4.38 14.55 -1.74
CA GLN A 139 -4.75 15.85 -1.19
C GLN A 139 -4.90 16.94 -2.26
N GLU A 140 -4.17 16.87 -3.38
CA GLU A 140 -4.36 17.79 -4.50
C GLU A 140 -5.77 17.71 -5.11
N HIS A 141 -6.45 16.57 -4.96
CA HIS A 141 -7.82 16.36 -5.45
C HIS A 141 -8.91 16.79 -4.45
N VAL A 142 -8.51 17.17 -3.22
CA VAL A 142 -9.45 17.43 -2.11
C VAL A 142 -9.08 18.72 -1.35
N ASP A 143 -8.82 19.79 -2.07
CA ASP A 143 -8.44 21.08 -1.50
C ASP A 143 -9.40 21.54 -0.39
N GLY A 144 -8.83 22.05 0.71
CA GLY A 144 -9.58 22.54 1.87
C GLY A 144 -10.09 21.45 2.82
N TRP A 145 -9.75 20.18 2.62
CA TRP A 145 -10.11 19.10 3.54
C TRP A 145 -9.00 18.82 4.56
N GLN A 146 -9.39 18.54 5.80
CA GLN A 146 -8.45 18.10 6.82
C GLN A 146 -8.26 16.58 6.72
N PRO A 147 -7.03 16.08 6.48
CA PRO A 147 -6.78 14.66 6.40
C PRO A 147 -6.82 14.00 7.79
N LEU A 148 -7.33 12.76 7.83
CA LEU A 148 -7.19 11.85 8.96
C LEU A 148 -6.70 10.52 8.40
N TYR A 149 -5.59 10.00 8.93
CA TYR A 149 -5.01 8.73 8.50
C TYR A 149 -4.91 7.75 9.67
N ILE A 150 -5.29 6.51 9.42
CA ILE A 150 -5.20 5.40 10.38
C ILE A 150 -4.40 4.29 9.73
N GLY A 151 -3.32 3.84 10.35
CA GLY A 151 -2.42 2.80 9.82
C GLY A 151 -1.78 1.95 10.91
N ASP A 152 -1.28 0.77 10.56
CA ASP A 152 -0.70 -0.21 11.48
C ASP A 152 0.70 -0.71 11.09
N ASP A 153 1.17 -0.36 9.87
CA ASP A 153 2.41 -0.86 9.30
C ASP A 153 3.52 0.20 9.34
N THR A 154 4.76 -0.23 9.23
CA THR A 154 5.93 0.64 9.11
C THR A 154 5.87 1.52 7.86
N THR A 155 5.24 1.04 6.78
CA THR A 155 5.03 1.83 5.56
C THR A 155 4.01 2.96 5.75
N ASP A 156 3.25 2.98 6.85
CA ASP A 156 2.30 4.05 7.17
C ASP A 156 3.00 5.25 7.83
N GLU A 157 4.25 5.09 8.31
CA GLU A 157 5.00 6.20 8.91
C GLU A 157 5.21 7.35 7.92
N ALA A 158 5.54 7.06 6.65
CA ALA A 158 5.63 8.06 5.60
C ALA A 158 4.30 8.79 5.37
N ALA A 159 3.18 8.09 5.51
CA ALA A 159 1.85 8.68 5.44
C ALA A 159 1.57 9.59 6.63
N PHE A 160 1.97 9.21 7.83
CA PHE A 160 1.86 10.05 9.03
C PHE A 160 2.69 11.32 8.88
N GLU A 161 3.93 11.22 8.42
CA GLU A 161 4.81 12.37 8.17
C GLU A 161 4.22 13.35 7.14
N ALA A 162 3.66 12.83 6.04
CA ALA A 162 3.07 13.64 4.98
C ALA A 162 1.83 14.44 5.45
N ILE A 163 1.10 13.93 6.45
CA ILE A 163 -0.11 14.57 6.99
C ILE A 163 0.21 15.56 8.10
N THR A 164 1.25 15.29 8.89
CA THR A 164 1.65 16.17 9.99
C THR A 164 2.30 17.47 9.44
N PRO A 165 1.98 18.65 9.98
CA PRO A 165 1.11 18.94 11.13
C PRO A 165 -0.35 19.27 10.77
N ASN A 166 -0.77 19.11 9.52
CA ASN A 166 -2.03 19.64 8.98
C ASN A 166 -3.23 18.71 9.14
N GLY A 167 -3.04 17.53 9.72
CA GLY A 167 -4.09 16.52 9.85
C GLY A 167 -4.02 15.75 11.16
N ILE A 168 -4.73 14.63 11.21
CA ILE A 168 -4.80 13.73 12.37
C ILE A 168 -4.23 12.38 11.97
N THR A 169 -3.26 11.88 12.73
CA THR A 169 -2.61 10.59 12.49
C THR A 169 -2.82 9.65 13.66
N VAL A 170 -3.23 8.42 13.36
CA VAL A 170 -3.57 7.40 14.36
C VAL A 170 -2.87 6.09 14.02
N HIS A 171 -1.93 5.68 14.86
CA HIS A 171 -1.28 4.37 14.75
C HIS A 171 -2.12 3.29 15.44
N VAL A 172 -2.22 2.11 14.81
CA VAL A 172 -2.92 0.94 15.37
C VAL A 172 -1.90 -0.10 15.79
N GLY A 173 -1.77 -0.33 17.09
CA GLY A 173 -0.86 -1.34 17.66
C GLY A 173 0.02 -0.78 18.78
N ASP A 174 0.68 -1.70 19.51
CA ASP A 174 1.49 -1.34 20.68
C ASP A 174 3.03 -1.44 20.44
N ASN A 175 3.47 -1.96 19.31
CA ASN A 175 4.77 -2.63 19.21
C ASN A 175 5.91 -1.85 18.59
N HIS A 176 5.74 -0.61 18.15
CA HIS A 176 6.87 0.15 17.62
C HIS A 176 6.79 1.65 17.89
N GLU A 177 7.90 2.33 17.65
CA GLU A 177 7.96 3.78 17.62
C GLU A 177 7.19 4.28 16.40
N THR A 178 6.39 5.32 16.58
CA THR A 178 5.59 5.92 15.51
C THR A 178 5.64 7.44 15.62
N VAL A 179 5.57 8.12 14.47
CA VAL A 179 5.43 9.57 14.39
C VAL A 179 3.96 10.01 14.42
N ALA A 180 3.01 9.08 14.49
CA ALA A 180 1.60 9.39 14.60
C ALA A 180 1.27 10.14 15.91
N ASP A 181 0.37 11.12 15.85
CA ASP A 181 -0.05 11.93 16.99
C ASP A 181 -0.83 11.12 18.04
N TYR A 182 -1.58 10.12 17.58
CA TYR A 182 -2.46 9.30 18.41
C TYR A 182 -2.22 7.81 18.18
N ARG A 183 -2.67 7.00 19.16
CA ARG A 183 -2.56 5.55 19.10
C ARG A 183 -3.83 4.87 19.61
N VAL A 184 -4.21 3.79 18.91
CA VAL A 184 -5.15 2.78 19.39
C VAL A 184 -4.44 1.42 19.40
N ARG A 185 -4.82 0.52 20.32
CA ARG A 185 -4.05 -0.71 20.59
C ARG A 185 -4.36 -1.85 19.64
N SER A 186 -5.51 -1.78 18.96
CA SER A 186 -5.98 -2.89 18.14
C SER A 186 -6.94 -2.42 17.05
N PRO A 187 -7.16 -3.24 16.00
CA PRO A 187 -8.21 -2.99 15.01
C PRO A 187 -9.62 -2.80 15.62
N ALA A 188 -9.91 -3.50 16.73
CA ALA A 188 -11.20 -3.33 17.41
C ALA A 188 -11.34 -1.93 18.05
N GLU A 189 -10.26 -1.38 18.61
CA GLU A 189 -10.26 0.01 19.11
C GLU A 189 -10.31 1.03 17.96
N ALA A 190 -9.67 0.73 16.84
CA ALA A 190 -9.79 1.56 15.62
C ALA A 190 -11.24 1.60 15.11
N GLU A 191 -11.96 0.47 15.15
CA GLU A 191 -13.39 0.44 14.80
C GLU A 191 -14.21 1.32 15.75
N VAL A 192 -13.96 1.26 17.06
CA VAL A 192 -14.64 2.11 18.07
C VAL A 192 -14.36 3.58 17.79
N PHE A 193 -13.11 3.94 17.49
CA PHE A 193 -12.73 5.30 17.15
C PHE A 193 -13.44 5.81 15.89
N ILE A 194 -13.45 5.02 14.82
CA ILE A 194 -14.13 5.39 13.56
C ILE A 194 -15.64 5.55 13.80
N ARG A 195 -16.25 4.67 14.60
CA ARG A 195 -17.67 4.75 14.94
C ARG A 195 -17.97 6.03 15.71
N TRP A 196 -17.19 6.34 16.74
CA TRP A 196 -17.30 7.60 17.50
C TRP A 196 -17.09 8.82 16.58
N LEU A 197 -16.10 8.79 15.70
CA LEU A 197 -15.84 9.87 14.76
C LEU A 197 -17.08 10.19 13.92
N VAL A 198 -17.75 9.18 13.38
CA VAL A 198 -18.94 9.35 12.52
C VAL A 198 -20.17 9.79 13.29
N THR A 199 -20.32 9.36 14.57
CA THR A 199 -21.52 9.70 15.37
C THR A 199 -21.42 11.04 16.08
N ASP A 200 -20.25 11.38 16.61
CA ASP A 200 -20.05 12.52 17.50
C ASP A 200 -18.90 13.43 17.07
N GLY A 201 -17.77 12.84 16.65
CA GLY A 201 -16.52 13.57 16.39
C GLY A 201 -16.64 14.58 15.26
N LEU A 202 -17.30 14.24 14.15
CA LEU A 202 -17.47 15.16 13.02
C LEU A 202 -18.29 16.40 13.39
N ALA A 203 -19.24 16.27 14.30
CA ALA A 203 -20.03 17.42 14.79
C ALA A 203 -19.17 18.36 15.66
N LEU A 204 -18.22 17.81 16.44
CA LEU A 204 -17.27 18.60 17.22
C LEU A 204 -16.28 19.34 16.32
N LEU A 205 -15.70 18.68 15.34
CA LEU A 205 -14.78 19.30 14.39
C LEU A 205 -15.44 20.43 13.58
N ALA A 206 -16.70 20.27 13.23
CA ALA A 206 -17.46 21.33 12.52
C ALA A 206 -17.75 22.56 13.41
N ALA A 207 -17.92 22.35 14.72
CA ALA A 207 -18.19 23.42 15.69
C ALA A 207 -16.94 24.29 16.00
N ASP A 208 -15.75 23.70 15.89
CA ASP A 208 -14.48 24.42 16.12
C ASP A 208 -14.02 25.23 14.88
N ALA A 209 -14.66 25.03 13.73
CA ALA A 209 -14.34 25.72 12.47
C ALA A 209 -15.16 27.02 12.23
N GLU A 210 -16.14 27.33 13.09
CA GLU A 210 -16.94 28.56 13.09
C GLU A 210 -16.35 29.60 14.09
#